data_4639e809279ac73f4867c67d42c26673
#
_entry.id   4639e809279ac73f4867c67d42c26673
#
_cell.length_a   1.000
_cell.length_b   1.000
_cell.length_c   1.000
_cell.angle_alpha   90.00
_cell.angle_beta   90.00
_cell.angle_gamma   90.00
#
_symmetry.space_group_name_H-M   'P 1'
#
loop_
_entity.id
_entity.type
_entity.pdbx_description
1 polymer ?
#
loop_
_entity_poly.entity_id
_entity_poly.type
_entity_poly.pdbx_seq_one_letter_code
_entity_poly.pdbx_strand_id
1 'polypeptide(L)'
;MTVHYPWEAAPEFAQPLKVADGIFWFRVPLPMPLDHVNVYVLEDKNGWTVVDTGLSTKKTKEMWQRIFSGPLAGKEVHRLIVTHHHPDHVGLAGWFQKEYDVALWMTRTAWLTARMLCLDEQKIPPPETLEFWRKAGMR
;
A
#
# COMPACT_ATOMS: atom_id res chain seq x y z
N MET A 1 -27.68 18.14 -4.16
CA MET A 1 -26.97 17.10 -4.92
C MET A 1 -27.01 15.84 -4.08
N THR A 2 -27.58 14.74 -4.58
CA THR A 2 -27.61 13.46 -3.84
C THR A 2 -26.38 12.66 -4.22
N VAL A 3 -25.62 12.22 -3.22
CA VAL A 3 -24.47 11.32 -3.45
C VAL A 3 -25.02 9.94 -3.77
N HIS A 4 -24.56 9.35 -4.87
CA HIS A 4 -24.91 7.99 -5.26
C HIS A 4 -23.72 7.05 -4.97
N TYR A 5 -23.98 5.99 -4.23
CA TYR A 5 -23.00 4.94 -3.95
C TYR A 5 -23.28 3.75 -4.88
N PRO A 6 -22.42 3.46 -5.87
CA PRO A 6 -22.70 2.41 -6.86
C PRO A 6 -22.57 0.99 -6.29
N TRP A 7 -21.98 0.84 -5.11
CA TRP A 7 -21.83 -0.44 -4.40
C TRP A 7 -22.49 -0.39 -3.04
N GLU A 8 -23.24 -1.43 -2.69
CA GLU A 8 -23.93 -1.53 -1.39
C GLU A 8 -22.96 -1.77 -0.23
N ALA A 9 -21.82 -2.40 -0.48
CA ALA A 9 -20.82 -2.71 0.53
C ALA A 9 -19.39 -2.57 -0.03
N ALA A 10 -18.45 -2.30 0.86
CA ALA A 10 -17.01 -2.38 0.55
C ALA A 10 -16.57 -3.86 0.38
N PRO A 11 -15.49 -4.13 -0.38
CA PRO A 11 -15.00 -5.49 -0.54
C PRO A 11 -14.53 -6.09 0.80
N GLU A 12 -14.72 -7.40 0.95
CA GLU A 12 -14.06 -8.16 2.00
C GLU A 12 -12.54 -8.13 1.83
N PHE A 13 -11.80 -8.31 2.90
CA PHE A 13 -10.34 -8.35 2.84
C PHE A 13 -9.86 -9.46 1.87
N ALA A 14 -8.91 -9.11 1.02
CA ALA A 14 -8.36 -9.98 -0.04
C ALA A 14 -9.36 -10.37 -1.15
N GLN A 15 -10.54 -9.78 -1.20
CA GLN A 15 -11.49 -9.99 -2.29
C GLN A 15 -11.49 -8.78 -3.23
N PRO A 16 -11.42 -9.00 -4.56
CA PRO A 16 -11.52 -7.91 -5.52
C PRO A 16 -12.96 -7.41 -5.64
N LEU A 17 -13.14 -6.10 -5.61
CA LEU A 17 -14.36 -5.46 -6.10
C LEU A 17 -14.04 -4.76 -7.42
N LYS A 18 -14.60 -5.23 -8.52
CA LYS A 18 -14.43 -4.57 -9.82
C LYS A 18 -15.18 -3.25 -9.82
N VAL A 19 -14.45 -2.13 -9.86
CA VAL A 19 -15.00 -0.76 -9.80
C VAL A 19 -15.16 -0.14 -11.19
N ALA A 20 -14.35 -0.60 -12.14
CA ALA A 20 -14.47 -0.28 -13.56
C ALA A 20 -13.85 -1.40 -14.38
N ASP A 21 -13.90 -1.32 -15.70
CA ASP A 21 -13.28 -2.33 -16.55
C ASP A 21 -11.77 -2.34 -16.35
N GLY A 22 -11.21 -3.51 -15.98
CA GLY A 22 -9.80 -3.67 -15.65
C GLY A 22 -9.35 -2.98 -14.35
N ILE A 23 -10.25 -2.47 -13.49
CA ILE A 23 -9.89 -1.81 -12.24
C ILE A 23 -10.55 -2.53 -11.06
N PHE A 24 -9.70 -3.01 -10.14
CA PHE A 24 -10.12 -3.75 -8.95
C PHE A 24 -9.71 -3.00 -7.69
N TRP A 25 -10.67 -2.81 -6.79
CA TRP A 25 -10.47 -2.26 -5.47
C TRP A 25 -10.31 -3.38 -4.45
N PHE A 26 -9.33 -3.22 -3.56
CA PHE A 26 -9.10 -4.09 -2.40
C PHE A 26 -9.01 -3.27 -1.12
N ARG A 27 -9.40 -3.87 -0.02
CA ARG A 27 -9.10 -3.39 1.32
C ARG A 27 -7.96 -4.19 1.91
N VAL A 28 -6.92 -3.51 2.39
CA VAL A 28 -5.76 -4.10 3.06
C VAL A 28 -5.85 -3.78 4.55
N PRO A 29 -5.83 -4.77 5.46
CA PRO A 29 -6.04 -4.52 6.87
C PRO A 29 -4.86 -3.77 7.50
N LEU A 30 -5.18 -2.87 8.43
CA LEU A 30 -4.24 -2.15 9.28
C LEU A 30 -4.45 -2.53 10.75
N PRO A 31 -3.38 -2.60 11.57
CA PRO A 31 -3.46 -2.93 12.99
C PRO A 31 -3.70 -1.69 13.88
N MET A 32 -4.63 -0.81 13.48
CA MET A 32 -4.93 0.45 14.17
C MET A 32 -6.42 0.82 14.00
N PRO A 33 -6.94 1.87 14.67
CA PRO A 33 -8.36 2.28 14.55
C PRO A 33 -8.82 2.56 13.12
N LEU A 34 -7.96 3.08 12.25
CA LEU A 34 -8.16 3.02 10.80
C LEU A 34 -7.88 1.59 10.36
N ASP A 35 -8.89 0.75 10.33
CA ASP A 35 -8.78 -0.71 10.20
C ASP A 35 -8.29 -1.19 8.84
N HIS A 36 -8.24 -0.33 7.84
CA HIS A 36 -7.79 -0.67 6.48
C HIS A 36 -7.25 0.52 5.69
N VAL A 37 -6.50 0.20 4.64
CA VAL A 37 -6.16 1.11 3.54
C VAL A 37 -6.76 0.57 2.24
N ASN A 38 -7.22 1.47 1.38
CA ASN A 38 -7.72 1.13 0.05
C ASN A 38 -6.55 1.08 -0.94
N VAL A 39 -6.46 -0.01 -1.67
CA VAL A 39 -5.47 -0.20 -2.73
C VAL A 39 -6.16 -0.66 -4.01
N TYR A 40 -5.50 -0.50 -5.14
CA TYR A 40 -6.09 -0.85 -6.42
C TYR A 40 -5.16 -1.75 -7.23
N VAL A 41 -5.73 -2.62 -8.03
CA VAL A 41 -5.02 -3.40 -9.04
C VAL A 41 -5.64 -3.10 -10.39
N LEU A 42 -4.79 -2.70 -11.32
CA LEU A 42 -5.17 -2.34 -12.68
C LEU A 42 -4.73 -3.43 -13.64
N GLU A 43 -5.63 -3.85 -14.49
CA GLU A 43 -5.33 -4.77 -15.59
C GLU A 43 -4.84 -3.95 -16.79
N ASP A 44 -3.69 -4.29 -17.32
CA ASP A 44 -3.22 -3.75 -18.59
C ASP A 44 -2.73 -4.88 -19.52
N LYS A 45 -2.29 -4.53 -20.74
CA LYS A 45 -1.84 -5.50 -21.73
C LYS A 45 -0.63 -6.33 -21.31
N ASN A 46 0.14 -5.87 -20.32
CA ASN A 46 1.36 -6.52 -19.82
C ASN A 46 1.13 -7.33 -18.53
N GLY A 47 -0.07 -7.27 -17.93
CA GLY A 47 -0.39 -7.96 -16.69
C GLY A 47 -1.06 -7.06 -15.65
N TRP A 48 -0.60 -7.14 -14.40
CA TRP A 48 -1.13 -6.36 -13.29
C TRP A 48 -0.23 -5.19 -12.91
N THR A 49 -0.83 -4.02 -12.77
CA THR A 49 -0.23 -2.85 -12.12
C THR A 49 -0.89 -2.68 -10.76
N VAL A 50 -0.11 -2.70 -9.69
CA VAL A 50 -0.57 -2.48 -8.31
C VAL A 50 -0.42 -1.01 -7.95
N VAL A 51 -1.43 -0.42 -7.28
CA VAL A 51 -1.41 0.95 -6.75
C VAL A 51 -1.51 0.87 -5.24
N ASP A 52 -0.44 1.21 -4.56
CA ASP A 52 -0.18 1.08 -3.13
C ASP A 52 -0.16 -0.37 -2.61
N THR A 53 0.49 -0.60 -1.46
CA THR A 53 0.84 -1.97 -1.06
C THR A 53 0.29 -2.41 0.29
N GLY A 54 -0.07 -1.48 1.15
CA GLY A 54 -0.34 -1.76 2.55
C GLY A 54 0.91 -1.73 3.43
N LEU A 55 0.69 -1.88 4.73
CA LEU A 55 1.73 -1.89 5.75
C LEU A 55 2.58 -3.17 5.66
N SER A 56 3.89 -3.06 5.93
CA SER A 56 4.83 -4.18 5.88
C SER A 56 4.61 -5.16 7.05
N THR A 57 3.63 -6.04 6.92
CA THR A 57 3.35 -7.12 7.87
C THR A 57 3.35 -8.49 7.18
N LYS A 58 3.54 -9.56 7.96
CA LYS A 58 3.42 -10.93 7.46
C LYS A 58 2.02 -11.18 6.88
N LYS A 59 0.97 -10.72 7.57
CA LYS A 59 -0.43 -10.86 7.15
C LYS A 59 -0.70 -10.19 5.81
N THR A 60 -0.14 -9.00 5.58
CA THR A 60 -0.30 -8.27 4.31
C THR A 60 0.41 -8.98 3.15
N LYS A 61 1.60 -9.52 3.39
CA LYS A 61 2.32 -10.33 2.37
C LYS A 61 1.53 -11.59 1.99
N GLU A 62 1.07 -12.35 2.98
CA GLU A 62 0.26 -13.55 2.75
C GLU A 62 -1.06 -13.23 2.03
N MET A 63 -1.63 -12.06 2.31
CA MET A 63 -2.82 -11.59 1.59
C MET A 63 -2.53 -11.35 0.11
N TRP A 64 -1.45 -10.64 -0.23
CA TRP A 64 -1.05 -10.40 -1.61
C TRP A 64 -0.73 -11.70 -2.37
N GLN A 65 -0.02 -12.63 -1.73
CA GLN A 65 0.24 -13.95 -2.31
C GLN A 65 -1.06 -14.69 -2.64
N ARG A 66 -2.05 -14.67 -1.74
CA ARG A 66 -3.38 -15.26 -2.00
C ARG A 66 -4.15 -14.56 -3.12
N ILE A 67 -4.06 -13.24 -3.23
CA ILE A 67 -4.71 -12.47 -4.31
C ILE A 67 -4.15 -12.92 -5.66
N PHE A 68 -2.83 -12.97 -5.83
CA PHE A 68 -2.21 -13.30 -7.12
C PHE A 68 -2.16 -14.81 -7.42
N SER A 69 -2.31 -15.69 -6.43
CA SER A 69 -2.49 -17.12 -6.65
C SER A 69 -3.96 -17.54 -6.80
N GLY A 70 -4.90 -16.65 -6.50
CA GLY A 70 -6.35 -16.89 -6.49
C GLY A 70 -7.10 -16.00 -7.47
N PRO A 71 -7.82 -14.96 -6.99
CA PRO A 71 -8.74 -14.18 -7.84
C PRO A 71 -8.05 -13.42 -8.98
N LEU A 72 -6.76 -13.12 -8.88
CA LEU A 72 -5.99 -12.44 -9.92
C LEU A 72 -4.91 -13.36 -10.53
N ALA A 73 -5.05 -14.68 -10.42
CA ALA A 73 -4.12 -15.63 -11.00
C ALA A 73 -4.10 -15.56 -12.55
N GLY A 74 -2.99 -16.02 -13.15
CA GLY A 74 -2.84 -16.17 -14.59
C GLY A 74 -2.21 -14.99 -15.33
N LYS A 75 -1.91 -13.89 -14.62
CA LYS A 75 -1.13 -12.76 -15.14
C LYS A 75 -0.05 -12.35 -14.15
N GLU A 76 1.07 -11.88 -14.66
CA GLU A 76 2.19 -11.40 -13.84
C GLU A 76 1.91 -9.99 -13.31
N VAL A 77 2.45 -9.70 -12.14
CA VAL A 77 2.56 -8.33 -11.62
C VAL A 77 3.83 -7.73 -12.20
N HIS A 78 3.71 -6.68 -13.01
CA HIS A 78 4.88 -6.09 -13.68
C HIS A 78 5.19 -4.67 -13.24
N ARG A 79 4.27 -4.01 -12.55
CA ARG A 79 4.43 -2.62 -12.12
C ARG A 79 3.82 -2.38 -10.76
N LEU A 80 4.50 -1.56 -9.96
CA LEU A 80 4.01 -1.01 -8.71
C LEU A 80 4.01 0.52 -8.79
N ILE A 81 2.86 1.14 -8.56
CA ILE A 81 2.71 2.58 -8.39
C ILE A 81 2.49 2.85 -6.90
N VAL A 82 3.31 3.71 -6.31
CA VAL A 82 3.12 4.17 -4.92
C VAL A 82 2.71 5.63 -4.95
N THR A 83 1.54 5.93 -4.37
CA THR A 83 0.96 7.28 -4.42
C THR A 83 1.75 8.26 -3.56
N HIS A 84 2.18 7.83 -2.36
CA HIS A 84 2.95 8.66 -1.42
C HIS A 84 3.74 7.81 -0.41
N HIS A 85 4.50 8.49 0.46
CA HIS A 85 5.52 7.89 1.32
C HIS A 85 5.01 7.25 2.63
N HIS A 86 3.72 7.33 2.96
CA HIS A 86 3.21 6.76 4.21
C HIS A 86 3.38 5.22 4.27
N PRO A 87 3.67 4.65 5.45
CA PRO A 87 4.00 3.22 5.59
C PRO A 87 2.90 2.26 5.15
N ASP A 88 1.64 2.66 5.24
CA ASP A 88 0.48 1.89 4.79
C ASP A 88 0.26 1.94 3.27
N HIS A 89 1.06 2.72 2.55
CA HIS A 89 1.08 2.80 1.09
C HIS A 89 2.38 2.25 0.50
N VAL A 90 3.54 2.69 1.00
CA VAL A 90 4.87 2.29 0.49
C VAL A 90 5.43 1.03 1.17
N GLY A 91 4.83 0.57 2.26
CA GLY A 91 5.45 -0.36 3.20
C GLY A 91 5.96 -1.67 2.61
N LEU A 92 5.30 -2.21 1.60
CA LEU A 92 5.73 -3.44 0.93
C LEU A 92 6.42 -3.20 -0.43
N ALA A 93 6.76 -1.95 -0.80
CA ALA A 93 7.33 -1.68 -2.12
C ALA A 93 8.61 -2.51 -2.39
N GLY A 94 9.53 -2.57 -1.44
CA GLY A 94 10.75 -3.38 -1.58
C GLY A 94 10.48 -4.89 -1.62
N TRP A 95 9.44 -5.36 -0.92
CA TRP A 95 9.03 -6.77 -1.00
C TRP A 95 8.43 -7.08 -2.37
N PHE A 96 7.58 -6.21 -2.93
CA PHE A 96 7.03 -6.37 -4.29
C PHE A 96 8.14 -6.42 -5.35
N GLN A 97 9.15 -5.54 -5.25
CA GLN A 97 10.30 -5.57 -6.16
C GLN A 97 11.06 -6.88 -6.08
N LYS A 98 11.25 -7.42 -4.88
CA LYS A 98 11.98 -8.69 -4.68
C LYS A 98 11.17 -9.92 -5.10
N GLU A 99 9.87 -9.95 -4.79
CA GLU A 99 9.01 -11.12 -4.97
C GLU A 99 8.51 -11.25 -6.41
N TYR A 100 8.19 -10.12 -7.05
CA TYR A 100 7.55 -10.08 -8.38
C TYR A 100 8.40 -9.40 -9.45
N ASP A 101 9.62 -8.97 -9.13
CA ASP A 101 10.53 -8.24 -10.04
C ASP A 101 9.87 -7.02 -10.73
N VAL A 102 9.06 -6.28 -9.98
CA VAL A 102 8.26 -5.18 -10.51
C VAL A 102 9.04 -3.88 -10.67
N ALA A 103 8.72 -3.11 -11.69
CA ALA A 103 9.15 -1.71 -11.81
C ALA A 103 8.40 -0.84 -10.78
N LEU A 104 9.14 -0.14 -9.91
CA LEU A 104 8.58 0.81 -8.94
C LEU A 104 8.42 2.20 -9.58
N TRP A 105 7.19 2.72 -9.54
CA TRP A 105 6.83 4.05 -9.99
C TRP A 105 6.30 4.85 -8.81
N MET A 106 6.94 5.97 -8.49
CA MET A 106 6.49 6.93 -7.49
C MET A 106 7.11 8.30 -7.75
N THR A 107 6.57 9.34 -7.11
CA THR A 107 7.16 10.66 -7.25
C THR A 107 8.54 10.71 -6.61
N ARG A 108 9.44 11.53 -7.16
CA ARG A 108 10.79 11.73 -6.60
C ARG A 108 10.74 12.16 -5.14
N THR A 109 9.84 13.08 -4.79
CA THR A 109 9.66 13.55 -3.42
C THR A 109 9.24 12.42 -2.49
N ALA A 110 8.22 11.64 -2.87
CA ALA A 110 7.76 10.52 -2.05
C ALA A 110 8.87 9.47 -1.84
N TRP A 111 9.64 9.15 -2.88
CA TRP A 111 10.76 8.21 -2.79
C TRP A 111 11.85 8.72 -1.84
N LEU A 112 12.27 9.98 -1.98
CA LEU A 112 13.31 10.57 -1.11
C LEU A 112 12.85 10.63 0.34
N THR A 113 11.59 11.04 0.59
CA THR A 113 11.02 11.09 1.96
C THR A 113 10.95 9.71 2.59
N ALA A 114 10.45 8.70 1.87
CA ALA A 114 10.41 7.32 2.35
C ALA A 114 11.81 6.80 2.71
N ARG A 115 12.81 7.05 1.83
CA ARG A 115 14.20 6.65 2.07
C ARG A 115 14.81 7.34 3.30
N MET A 116 14.60 8.65 3.43
CA MET A 116 15.06 9.42 4.58
C MET A 116 14.48 8.86 5.87
N LEU A 117 13.16 8.67 5.95
CA LEU A 117 12.50 8.14 7.15
C LEU A 117 12.99 6.72 7.50
N CYS A 118 13.23 5.85 6.51
CA CYS A 118 13.79 4.52 6.76
C CYS A 118 15.24 4.55 7.25
N LEU A 119 16.04 5.53 6.83
CA LEU A 119 17.43 5.70 7.28
C LEU A 119 17.51 6.31 8.67
N ASP A 120 16.54 7.16 9.01
CA ASP A 120 16.47 7.83 10.33
C ASP A 120 15.78 6.95 11.39
N GLU A 121 15.29 5.76 11.03
CA GLU A 121 14.70 4.81 11.99
C GLU A 121 15.77 4.33 12.98
N GLN A 122 15.66 4.82 14.22
CA GLN A 122 16.54 4.45 15.31
C GLN A 122 15.71 3.83 16.45
N LYS A 123 16.28 2.82 17.15
CA LYS A 123 15.63 2.20 18.32
C LYS A 123 15.38 3.22 19.44
N ILE A 124 16.24 4.22 19.56
CA ILE A 124 16.12 5.35 20.51
C ILE A 124 16.16 6.61 19.66
N PRO A 125 15.09 7.42 19.66
CA PRO A 125 15.08 8.67 18.92
C PRO A 125 16.21 9.61 19.37
N PRO A 126 16.83 10.38 18.46
CA PRO A 126 17.81 11.39 18.82
C PRO A 126 17.23 12.41 19.83
N PRO A 127 18.07 12.98 20.72
CA PRO A 127 17.61 13.96 21.71
C PRO A 127 16.83 15.15 21.09
N GLU A 128 17.25 15.62 19.94
CA GLU A 128 16.62 16.70 19.19
C GLU A 128 15.19 16.35 18.76
N THR A 129 14.97 15.11 18.34
CA THR A 129 13.64 14.59 17.98
C THR A 129 12.72 14.53 19.20
N LEU A 130 13.24 14.08 20.35
CA LEU A 130 12.49 14.04 21.60
C LEU A 130 12.14 15.46 22.09
N GLU A 131 13.06 16.41 21.95
CA GLU A 131 12.82 17.81 22.29
C GLU A 131 11.76 18.43 21.39
N PHE A 132 11.83 18.18 20.08
CA PHE A 132 10.83 18.62 19.11
C PHE A 132 9.44 18.09 19.48
N TRP A 133 9.31 16.79 19.76
CA TRP A 133 8.02 16.19 20.13
C TRP A 133 7.46 16.76 21.43
N ARG A 134 8.31 16.99 22.45
CA ARG A 134 7.88 17.62 23.71
C ARG A 134 7.36 19.04 23.46
N LYS A 135 8.06 19.85 22.65
CA LYS A 135 7.62 21.19 22.26
C LYS A 135 6.31 21.18 21.46
N ALA A 136 6.07 20.12 20.68
CA ALA A 136 4.83 19.89 19.95
C ALA A 136 3.68 19.32 20.82
N GLY A 137 3.90 19.15 22.14
CA GLY A 137 2.89 18.66 23.07
C GLY A 137 2.72 17.13 23.08
N MET A 138 3.61 16.38 22.46
CA MET A 138 3.64 14.92 22.57
C MET A 138 4.19 14.49 23.94
N ARG A 139 3.58 13.45 24.51
CA ARG A 139 3.98 12.88 25.83
C ARG A 139 4.70 11.55 25.65
#